data_6f34340046643e486a1137ff3c798982
#
_entry.id   6f34340046643e486a1137ff3c798982
#
_cell.length_a   1.000
_cell.length_b   1.000
_cell.length_c   1.000
_cell.angle_alpha   90.00
_cell.angle_beta   90.00
_cell.angle_gamma   90.00
#
_symmetry.space_group_name_H-M   'P 1'
#
loop_
_entity.id
_entity.type
_entity.pdbx_description
1 polymer ?
#
loop_
_entity_poly.entity_id
_entity_poly.type
_entity_poly.pdbx_seq_one_letter_code
_entity_poly.pdbx_strand_id
1 'polypeptide(L)'
;MPGLLREHCALTHEGDGVFERICDKTWWGHGALFGGYVQAVALSAMTRALGNAAQAPQSMTMHFMRPFHDGEFRAETTVERTGRNMWNVSARLYSAGKLAGLALASFGVWREFNEFRSLLPPAEAPVGPDEAPVVTSLGVPTHDHFDMYPRIGTFARGGGDAHVGGWVAPRDLGPIDHLAIPVVADLWIPAAYHRWSEPSPAVSVDITTHFRSPLPRADVPPSGSVFVDLRTAGSIGGFVDEDVDIWSASGDLLAQSRQMRFVHAI
;
A
#
# COMPACT_ATOMS: atom_id res chain seq x y z
N MET A 1 21.54 -2.69 -5.51
CA MET A 1 21.29 -1.29 -5.14
C MET A 1 19.95 -1.22 -4.45
N PRO A 2 19.72 -0.35 -3.48
CA PRO A 2 18.37 -0.11 -2.98
C PRO A 2 17.50 0.36 -4.17
N GLY A 3 16.27 -0.13 -4.27
CA GLY A 3 15.35 0.31 -5.32
C GLY A 3 14.81 1.71 -5.04
N LEU A 4 14.25 2.34 -6.08
CA LEU A 4 13.75 3.72 -6.05
C LEU A 4 12.79 3.99 -4.88
N LEU A 5 11.87 3.07 -4.58
CA LEU A 5 10.93 3.26 -3.48
C LEU A 5 11.63 3.41 -2.12
N ARG A 6 12.66 2.60 -1.86
CA ARG A 6 13.40 2.65 -0.60
C ARG A 6 14.18 3.97 -0.46
N GLU A 7 14.73 4.48 -1.55
CA GLU A 7 15.38 5.81 -1.60
C GLU A 7 14.34 6.91 -1.34
N HIS A 8 13.16 6.79 -1.96
CA HIS A 8 12.07 7.76 -1.79
C HIS A 8 11.29 7.60 -0.47
N CYS A 9 11.52 6.54 0.29
CA CYS A 9 11.04 6.39 1.68
C CYS A 9 12.12 6.69 2.71
N ALA A 10 13.34 7.10 2.30
CA ALA A 10 14.38 7.52 3.23
C ALA A 10 14.03 8.86 3.87
N LEU A 11 14.33 8.98 5.17
CA LEU A 11 14.02 10.17 5.97
C LEU A 11 15.29 10.62 6.71
N THR A 12 15.39 11.90 7.01
CA THR A 12 16.34 12.44 7.97
C THR A 12 15.77 12.28 9.38
N HIS A 13 16.60 11.91 10.35
CA HIS A 13 16.20 11.83 11.75
C HIS A 13 16.63 13.11 12.45
N GLU A 14 15.66 13.88 12.94
CA GLU A 14 15.87 15.20 13.59
C GLU A 14 15.98 15.12 15.11
N GLY A 15 15.98 13.90 15.68
CA GLY A 15 15.98 13.65 17.14
C GLY A 15 14.56 13.38 17.67
N ASP A 16 14.46 12.88 18.89
CA ASP A 16 13.22 12.68 19.65
C ASP A 16 12.06 11.98 18.89
N GLY A 17 12.40 11.03 18.00
CA GLY A 17 11.40 10.31 17.21
C GLY A 17 10.83 11.11 16.02
N VAL A 18 11.45 12.23 15.67
CA VAL A 18 11.06 13.07 14.53
C VAL A 18 11.84 12.68 13.29
N PHE A 19 11.11 12.48 12.19
CA PHE A 19 11.64 12.11 10.89
C PHE A 19 11.07 13.01 9.81
N GLU A 20 11.92 13.49 8.91
CA GLU A 20 11.54 14.43 7.85
C GLU A 20 12.07 14.01 6.49
N ARG A 21 11.38 14.44 5.45
CA ARG A 21 11.83 14.38 4.08
C ARG A 21 11.15 15.43 3.22
N ILE A 22 11.74 15.71 2.06
CA ILE A 22 11.06 16.43 0.98
C ILE A 22 10.50 15.40 -0.01
N CYS A 23 9.19 15.41 -0.17
CA CYS A 23 8.49 14.60 -1.17
C CYS A 23 8.34 15.40 -2.46
N ASP A 24 8.44 14.71 -3.58
CA ASP A 24 8.21 15.27 -4.92
C ASP A 24 6.99 14.64 -5.59
N LYS A 25 6.74 15.00 -6.84
CA LYS A 25 5.59 14.52 -7.61
C LYS A 25 5.74 13.12 -8.20
N THR A 26 6.85 12.45 -7.99
CA THR A 26 7.10 11.08 -8.47
C THR A 26 6.02 10.11 -8.00
N TRP A 27 5.55 10.31 -6.77
CA TRP A 27 4.52 9.48 -6.14
C TRP A 27 3.17 10.18 -6.00
N TRP A 28 2.81 10.96 -7.00
CA TRP A 28 1.50 11.60 -7.02
C TRP A 28 0.40 10.64 -7.47
N GLY A 29 -0.77 10.77 -6.82
CA GLY A 29 -2.04 10.27 -7.26
C GLY A 29 -2.85 11.38 -7.96
N HIS A 30 -4.13 11.47 -7.67
CA HIS A 30 -5.02 12.52 -8.20
C HIS A 30 -4.96 13.78 -7.32
N GLY A 31 -4.01 14.68 -7.58
CA GLY A 31 -3.93 16.00 -6.93
C GLY A 31 -3.24 16.01 -5.55
N ALA A 32 -2.67 14.90 -5.11
CA ALA A 32 -1.95 14.74 -3.86
C ALA A 32 -0.96 13.58 -3.96
N LEU A 33 -0.10 13.40 -2.95
CA LEU A 33 0.71 12.20 -2.81
C LEU A 33 -0.18 10.97 -2.71
N PHE A 34 0.24 9.89 -3.35
CA PHE A 34 -0.48 8.62 -3.38
C PHE A 34 -0.56 8.00 -1.98
N GLY A 35 -1.76 7.52 -1.58
CA GLY A 35 -2.01 7.05 -0.22
C GLY A 35 -1.11 5.92 0.23
N GLY A 36 -0.92 4.92 -0.63
CA GLY A 36 0.00 3.81 -0.37
C GLY A 36 1.46 4.24 -0.21
N TYR A 37 1.91 5.26 -0.96
CA TYR A 37 3.24 5.83 -0.78
C TYR A 37 3.37 6.58 0.57
N VAL A 38 2.38 7.36 0.93
CA VAL A 38 2.36 8.05 2.24
C VAL A 38 2.45 7.04 3.39
N GLN A 39 1.74 5.91 3.28
CA GLN A 39 1.86 4.81 4.24
C GLN A 39 3.27 4.22 4.27
N ALA A 40 3.90 4.01 3.10
CA ALA A 40 5.27 3.47 3.02
C ALA A 40 6.28 4.41 3.71
N VAL A 41 6.17 5.72 3.51
CA VAL A 41 7.02 6.73 4.19
C VAL A 41 6.77 6.72 5.70
N ALA A 42 5.51 6.67 6.14
CA ALA A 42 5.15 6.59 7.55
C ALA A 42 5.70 5.29 8.19
N LEU A 43 5.54 4.15 7.52
CA LEU A 43 6.07 2.86 7.97
C LEU A 43 7.60 2.88 8.07
N SER A 44 8.29 3.55 7.13
CA SER A 44 9.74 3.75 7.19
C SER A 44 10.16 4.53 8.44
N ALA A 45 9.46 5.62 8.78
CA ALA A 45 9.71 6.39 10.01
C ALA A 45 9.50 5.55 11.27
N MET A 46 8.37 4.83 11.34
CA MET A 46 8.01 4.00 12.49
C MET A 46 8.98 2.83 12.68
N THR A 47 9.44 2.20 11.58
CA THR A 47 10.46 1.13 11.62
C THR A 47 11.78 1.66 12.15
N ARG A 48 12.19 2.85 11.72
CA ARG A 48 13.43 3.49 12.17
C ARG A 48 13.38 3.91 13.65
N ALA A 49 12.20 4.33 14.12
CA ALA A 49 12.00 4.68 15.53
C ALA A 49 12.24 3.49 16.47
N LEU A 50 11.95 2.26 16.03
CA LEU A 50 12.23 1.05 16.81
C LEU A 50 13.72 0.73 16.90
N GLY A 51 14.50 1.06 15.88
CA GLY A 51 15.95 0.82 15.85
C GLY A 51 16.37 -0.66 15.89
N ASN A 52 15.45 -1.60 15.71
CA ASN A 52 15.72 -3.04 15.80
C ASN A 52 15.27 -3.77 14.53
N ALA A 53 16.24 -4.20 13.71
CA ALA A 53 16.01 -4.87 12.44
C ALA A 53 15.38 -6.28 12.53
N ALA A 54 15.34 -6.89 13.71
CA ALA A 54 14.73 -8.20 13.90
C ALA A 54 13.19 -8.16 13.98
N GLN A 55 12.62 -6.95 14.05
CA GLN A 55 11.18 -6.74 14.17
C GLN A 55 10.61 -6.32 12.81
N ALA A 56 9.70 -7.13 12.31
CA ALA A 56 8.98 -6.83 11.06
C ALA A 56 7.58 -6.25 11.36
N PRO A 57 7.06 -5.35 10.54
CA PRO A 57 5.68 -4.89 10.67
C PRO A 57 4.73 -6.08 10.47
N GLN A 58 3.72 -6.16 11.34
CA GLN A 58 2.64 -7.15 11.30
C GLN A 58 1.34 -6.52 10.85
N SER A 59 1.11 -5.27 11.25
CA SER A 59 -0.02 -4.47 10.81
C SER A 59 0.29 -2.98 10.89
N MET A 60 -0.40 -2.22 10.06
CA MET A 60 -0.41 -0.76 10.11
C MET A 60 -1.81 -0.26 9.75
N THR A 61 -2.35 0.64 10.56
CA THR A 61 -3.56 1.41 10.25
C THR A 61 -3.19 2.88 10.15
N MET A 62 -3.68 3.54 9.12
CA MET A 62 -3.49 4.97 8.93
C MET A 62 -4.81 5.64 8.59
N HIS A 63 -5.11 6.76 9.26
CA HIS A 63 -6.21 7.67 8.96
C HIS A 63 -5.69 8.89 8.22
N PHE A 64 -6.33 9.22 7.11
CA PHE A 64 -6.03 10.39 6.28
C PHE A 64 -6.98 11.53 6.68
N MET A 65 -6.42 12.60 7.21
CA MET A 65 -7.18 13.76 7.71
C MET A 65 -7.14 14.92 6.72
N ARG A 66 -6.09 14.99 5.91
CA ARG A 66 -5.88 15.99 4.85
C ARG A 66 -5.06 15.38 3.73
N PRO A 67 -5.13 15.92 2.49
CA PRO A 67 -4.22 15.57 1.43
C PRO A 67 -2.76 15.81 1.85
N PHE A 68 -1.88 14.90 1.45
CA PHE A 68 -0.43 15.08 1.53
C PHE A 68 0.05 15.65 0.20
N HIS A 69 0.75 16.78 0.25
CA HIS A 69 1.28 17.42 -0.95
C HIS A 69 2.78 17.18 -1.08
N ASP A 70 3.31 17.45 -2.28
CA ASP A 70 4.75 17.56 -2.48
C ASP A 70 5.32 18.68 -1.58
N GLY A 71 6.60 18.53 -1.21
CA GLY A 71 7.27 19.37 -0.25
C GLY A 71 7.52 18.65 1.07
N GLU A 72 7.45 19.40 2.17
CA GLU A 72 7.78 18.90 3.49
C GLU A 72 6.79 17.82 3.97
N PHE A 73 7.36 16.67 4.32
CA PHE A 73 6.70 15.59 5.07
C PHE A 73 7.43 15.41 6.40
N ARG A 74 6.71 15.44 7.49
CA ARG A 74 7.24 15.24 8.84
C ARG A 74 6.43 14.16 9.56
N ALA A 75 7.13 13.21 10.20
CA ALA A 75 6.55 12.21 11.07
C ALA A 75 7.09 12.38 12.49
N GLU A 76 6.19 12.52 13.45
CA GLU A 76 6.50 12.46 14.89
C GLU A 76 6.06 11.09 15.39
N THR A 77 7.02 10.25 15.73
CA THR A 77 6.79 8.86 16.12
C THR A 77 6.93 8.69 17.62
N THR A 78 6.12 7.80 18.19
CA THR A 78 6.21 7.39 19.59
C THR A 78 6.22 5.86 19.66
N VAL A 79 7.22 5.30 20.33
CA VAL A 79 7.21 3.88 20.68
C VAL A 79 6.30 3.71 21.89
N GLU A 80 5.05 3.32 21.65
CA GLU A 80 4.00 3.22 22.67
C GLU A 80 4.23 2.03 23.62
N ARG A 81 4.78 0.95 23.05
CA ARG A 81 5.04 -0.27 23.81
C ARG A 81 6.24 -1.00 23.25
N THR A 82 7.10 -1.44 24.15
CA THR A 82 8.15 -2.41 23.90
C THR A 82 7.84 -3.69 24.68
N GLY A 83 7.57 -4.78 23.99
CA GLY A 83 7.26 -6.06 24.60
C GLY A 83 8.25 -7.15 24.18
N ARG A 84 8.15 -8.33 24.76
CA ARG A 84 9.00 -9.46 24.41
C ARG A 84 8.81 -9.93 22.96
N ASN A 85 7.58 -9.85 22.44
CA ASN A 85 7.18 -10.42 21.16
C ASN A 85 6.53 -9.41 20.22
N MET A 86 6.00 -8.32 20.76
CA MET A 86 5.24 -7.32 20.04
C MET A 86 5.64 -5.93 20.52
N TRP A 87 5.74 -5.01 19.56
CA TRP A 87 6.02 -3.59 19.75
C TRP A 87 4.96 -2.79 19.02
N ASN A 88 4.60 -1.65 19.57
CA ASN A 88 3.63 -0.75 18.95
C ASN A 88 4.26 0.64 18.81
N VAL A 89 4.10 1.21 17.64
CA VAL A 89 4.56 2.56 17.33
C VAL A 89 3.39 3.36 16.76
N SER A 90 3.18 4.55 17.27
CA SER A 90 2.27 5.53 16.67
C SER A 90 3.04 6.61 15.92
N ALA A 91 2.36 7.29 14.99
CA ALA A 91 2.91 8.43 14.28
C ALA A 91 1.86 9.50 14.03
N ARG A 92 2.25 10.76 14.24
CA ARG A 92 1.54 11.96 13.78
C ARG A 92 2.24 12.46 12.53
N LEU A 93 1.50 12.57 11.44
CA LEU A 93 2.05 12.84 10.11
C LEU A 93 1.61 14.24 9.66
N TYR A 94 2.57 15.03 9.23
CA TYR A 94 2.34 16.41 8.83
C TYR A 94 2.72 16.61 7.36
N SER A 95 1.95 17.43 6.66
CA SER A 95 2.24 17.95 5.33
C SER A 95 2.07 19.45 5.35
N ALA A 96 3.07 20.17 4.85
CA ALA A 96 3.10 21.64 4.88
C ALA A 96 2.79 22.22 6.29
N GLY A 97 3.39 21.66 7.33
CA GLY A 97 3.23 22.07 8.72
C GLY A 97 1.87 21.78 9.36
N LYS A 98 0.94 21.10 8.66
CA LYS A 98 -0.40 20.75 9.18
C LYS A 98 -0.51 19.26 9.45
N LEU A 99 -1.13 18.88 10.57
CA LEU A 99 -1.45 17.48 10.85
C LEU A 99 -2.35 16.93 9.72
N ALA A 100 -1.83 15.97 8.96
CA ALA A 100 -2.49 15.40 7.78
C ALA A 100 -2.88 13.94 7.95
N GLY A 101 -2.27 13.21 8.90
CA GLY A 101 -2.63 11.82 9.17
C GLY A 101 -2.19 11.34 10.54
N LEU A 102 -2.77 10.21 10.96
CA LEU A 102 -2.40 9.46 12.16
C LEU A 102 -2.17 8.01 11.76
N ALA A 103 -1.12 7.39 12.31
CA ALA A 103 -0.83 5.99 12.05
C ALA A 103 -0.51 5.25 13.34
N LEU A 104 -0.86 3.96 13.38
CA LEU A 104 -0.46 3.00 14.40
C LEU A 104 0.00 1.72 13.72
N ALA A 105 1.19 1.24 14.07
CA ALA A 105 1.72 -0.02 13.57
C ALA A 105 2.11 -0.96 14.72
N SER A 106 1.91 -2.26 14.48
CA SER A 106 2.37 -3.33 15.32
C SER A 106 3.52 -4.06 14.65
N PHE A 107 4.59 -4.30 15.38
CA PHE A 107 5.77 -5.00 14.92
C PHE A 107 5.97 -6.28 15.74
N GLY A 108 6.53 -7.30 15.13
CA GLY A 108 6.75 -8.58 15.77
C GLY A 108 7.86 -9.38 15.11
N VAL A 109 8.16 -10.53 15.70
CA VAL A 109 9.09 -11.51 15.13
C VAL A 109 8.28 -12.67 14.56
N TRP A 110 8.53 -13.01 13.31
CA TRP A 110 7.94 -14.19 12.68
C TRP A 110 8.40 -15.45 13.38
N ARG A 111 7.48 -16.40 13.56
CA ARG A 111 7.72 -17.68 14.24
C ARG A 111 7.04 -18.80 13.52
N GLU A 112 7.66 -19.95 13.50
CA GLU A 112 6.98 -21.19 13.14
C GLU A 112 5.94 -21.53 14.21
N PHE A 113 4.73 -21.79 13.78
CA PHE A 113 3.61 -22.20 14.62
C PHE A 113 2.67 -23.09 13.81
N ASN A 114 1.54 -23.50 14.37
CA ASN A 114 0.51 -24.25 13.65
C ASN A 114 -0.14 -23.35 12.57
N GLU A 115 0.37 -23.46 11.36
CA GLU A 115 -0.08 -22.64 10.23
C GLU A 115 -1.24 -23.30 9.51
N PHE A 116 -2.24 -22.53 9.15
CA PHE A 116 -3.29 -22.91 8.24
C PHE A 116 -3.74 -21.70 7.42
N ARG A 117 -4.29 -21.96 6.25
CA ARG A 117 -4.86 -20.95 5.38
C ARG A 117 -6.12 -21.51 4.71
N SER A 118 -7.27 -20.85 4.96
CA SER A 118 -8.53 -21.20 4.31
C SER A 118 -8.76 -20.42 3.02
N LEU A 119 -8.13 -19.24 2.89
CA LEU A 119 -8.19 -18.45 1.68
C LEU A 119 -7.32 -19.11 0.61
N LEU A 120 -7.89 -19.30 -0.57
CA LEU A 120 -7.21 -19.91 -1.71
C LEU A 120 -6.57 -18.82 -2.57
N PRO A 121 -5.38 -19.09 -3.15
CA PRO A 121 -4.78 -18.18 -4.12
C PRO A 121 -5.68 -18.09 -5.36
N PRO A 122 -5.58 -16.96 -6.09
CA PRO A 122 -6.30 -16.81 -7.36
C PRO A 122 -5.88 -17.90 -8.34
N ALA A 123 -6.84 -18.36 -9.16
CA ALA A 123 -6.59 -19.35 -10.21
C ALA A 123 -5.91 -18.76 -11.46
N GLU A 124 -5.70 -17.46 -11.46
CA GLU A 124 -5.21 -16.69 -12.59
C GLU A 124 -3.75 -16.99 -12.89
N ALA A 125 -3.47 -17.33 -14.14
CA ALA A 125 -2.11 -17.64 -14.58
C ALA A 125 -1.15 -16.47 -14.37
N PRO A 126 0.10 -16.74 -13.93
CA PRO A 126 1.15 -15.72 -13.88
C PRO A 126 1.41 -15.09 -15.26
N VAL A 127 2.06 -13.92 -15.23
CA VAL A 127 2.42 -13.18 -16.44
C VAL A 127 3.32 -14.03 -17.34
N GLY A 128 2.93 -14.17 -18.59
CA GLY A 128 3.75 -14.85 -19.60
C GLY A 128 4.97 -14.01 -20.02
N PRO A 129 6.04 -14.64 -20.53
CA PRO A 129 7.29 -13.95 -20.87
C PRO A 129 7.14 -12.90 -21.98
N ASP A 130 6.16 -13.06 -22.87
CA ASP A 130 5.91 -12.17 -24.00
C ASP A 130 4.64 -11.31 -23.81
N GLU A 131 4.05 -11.32 -22.64
CA GLU A 131 2.83 -10.59 -22.36
C GLU A 131 3.11 -9.11 -22.13
N ALA A 132 2.46 -8.26 -22.92
CA ALA A 132 2.58 -6.82 -22.75
C ALA A 132 1.68 -6.31 -21.61
N PRO A 133 2.17 -5.40 -20.75
CA PRO A 133 1.35 -4.78 -19.74
C PRO A 133 0.29 -3.87 -20.37
N VAL A 134 -0.84 -3.74 -19.67
CA VAL A 134 -1.83 -2.73 -20.02
C VAL A 134 -1.33 -1.38 -19.50
N VAL A 135 -1.22 -0.41 -20.41
CA VAL A 135 -0.83 0.96 -20.04
C VAL A 135 -1.99 1.58 -19.26
N THR A 136 -1.78 1.75 -17.97
CA THR A 136 -2.78 2.33 -17.04
C THR A 136 -2.58 3.82 -16.83
N SER A 137 -1.83 4.50 -17.71
CA SER A 137 -1.54 5.93 -17.57
C SER A 137 -2.83 6.76 -17.55
N LEU A 138 -3.47 6.76 -16.40
CA LEU A 138 -4.58 7.65 -16.05
C LEU A 138 -4.06 9.05 -15.67
N GLY A 139 -2.81 9.37 -16.05
CA GLY A 139 -2.13 10.59 -15.62
C GLY A 139 -1.73 10.58 -14.14
N VAL A 140 -1.54 9.38 -13.58
CA VAL A 140 -1.11 9.17 -12.19
C VAL A 140 0.35 8.76 -12.18
N PRO A 141 1.29 9.64 -11.79
CA PRO A 141 2.74 9.36 -11.82
C PRO A 141 3.14 8.07 -11.12
N THR A 142 2.49 7.73 -10.00
CA THR A 142 2.74 6.48 -9.27
C THR A 142 2.61 5.24 -10.17
N HIS A 143 1.68 5.23 -11.13
CA HIS A 143 1.49 4.09 -12.03
C HIS A 143 2.67 3.87 -12.99
N ASP A 144 3.47 4.90 -13.27
CA ASP A 144 4.62 4.78 -14.17
C ASP A 144 5.71 3.85 -13.63
N HIS A 145 5.66 3.52 -12.33
CA HIS A 145 6.60 2.62 -11.67
C HIS A 145 6.18 1.14 -11.72
N PHE A 146 5.04 0.82 -12.34
CA PHE A 146 4.49 -0.54 -12.36
C PHE A 146 4.05 -0.98 -13.74
N ASP A 147 4.26 -2.25 -14.03
CA ASP A 147 3.60 -2.96 -15.11
C ASP A 147 2.37 -3.66 -14.54
N MET A 148 1.21 -3.45 -15.16
CA MET A 148 -0.05 -4.00 -14.68
C MET A 148 -0.67 -4.92 -15.74
N TYR A 149 -1.14 -6.09 -15.31
CA TYR A 149 -1.70 -7.15 -16.16
C TYR A 149 -3.05 -7.58 -15.60
N PRO A 150 -4.17 -6.93 -15.99
CA PRO A 150 -5.50 -7.26 -15.51
C PRO A 150 -5.88 -8.71 -15.79
N ARG A 151 -6.53 -9.34 -14.83
CA ARG A 151 -7.10 -10.70 -14.92
C ARG A 151 -8.56 -10.72 -14.51
N ILE A 152 -8.93 -9.89 -13.55
CA ILE A 152 -10.28 -9.77 -13.02
C ILE A 152 -10.77 -8.36 -13.31
N GLY A 153 -11.92 -8.24 -13.94
CA GLY A 153 -12.42 -6.94 -14.39
C GLY A 153 -11.53 -6.30 -15.45
N THR A 154 -11.73 -5.02 -15.65
CA THR A 154 -10.94 -4.20 -16.59
C THR A 154 -10.71 -2.82 -15.97
N PHE A 155 -9.89 -1.98 -16.60
CA PHE A 155 -9.83 -0.57 -16.25
C PHE A 155 -11.00 0.25 -16.83
N ALA A 156 -11.94 -0.41 -17.51
CA ALA A 156 -13.17 0.22 -18.00
C ALA A 156 -14.13 0.49 -16.83
N ARG A 157 -14.99 1.46 -17.03
CA ARG A 157 -16.02 1.88 -16.08
C ARG A 157 -17.38 1.34 -16.49
N GLY A 158 -18.17 1.01 -15.47
CA GLY A 158 -19.56 0.57 -15.63
C GLY A 158 -19.72 -0.83 -16.19
N GLY A 159 -20.77 -1.49 -15.80
CA GLY A 159 -21.20 -2.77 -16.36
C GLY A 159 -20.60 -4.04 -15.77
N GLY A 160 -19.68 -3.95 -14.83
CA GLY A 160 -19.08 -5.10 -14.15
C GLY A 160 -19.39 -5.19 -12.67
N ASP A 161 -18.94 -6.27 -12.04
CA ASP A 161 -18.94 -6.40 -10.60
C ASP A 161 -17.86 -5.51 -9.98
N ALA A 162 -18.05 -5.09 -8.73
CA ALA A 162 -17.05 -4.34 -7.98
C ALA A 162 -15.91 -5.27 -7.51
N HIS A 163 -15.26 -5.91 -8.48
CA HIS A 163 -14.17 -6.85 -8.31
C HIS A 163 -13.18 -6.66 -9.45
N VAL A 164 -11.97 -6.28 -9.13
CA VAL A 164 -10.89 -6.03 -10.10
C VAL A 164 -9.59 -6.60 -9.57
N GLY A 165 -8.65 -6.88 -10.44
CA GLY A 165 -7.36 -7.37 -10.01
C GLY A 165 -6.51 -7.92 -11.15
N GLY A 166 -5.32 -8.35 -10.78
CA GLY A 166 -4.36 -8.93 -11.72
C GLY A 166 -2.94 -8.84 -11.20
N TRP A 167 -1.99 -9.12 -12.07
CA TRP A 167 -0.59 -9.09 -11.73
C TRP A 167 -0.03 -7.68 -11.81
N VAL A 168 0.83 -7.37 -10.86
CA VAL A 168 1.55 -6.09 -10.75
C VAL A 168 3.04 -6.41 -10.64
N ALA A 169 3.83 -5.88 -11.54
CA ALA A 169 5.30 -6.00 -11.52
C ALA A 169 5.94 -4.62 -11.33
N PRO A 170 6.83 -4.45 -10.34
CA PRO A 170 7.58 -3.22 -10.19
C PRO A 170 8.62 -3.09 -11.31
N ARG A 171 8.80 -1.88 -11.87
CA ARG A 171 9.81 -1.61 -12.89
C ARG A 171 11.20 -1.34 -12.29
N ASP A 172 11.23 -0.48 -11.28
CA ASP A 172 12.49 0.08 -10.73
C ASP A 172 12.49 0.19 -9.19
N LEU A 173 11.45 -0.33 -8.53
CA LEU A 173 11.24 -0.13 -7.10
C LEU A 173 12.15 -0.95 -6.20
N GLY A 174 12.80 -1.97 -6.73
CA GLY A 174 13.47 -3.00 -5.95
C GLY A 174 12.52 -4.13 -5.53
N PRO A 175 12.86 -4.92 -4.49
CA PRO A 175 12.06 -6.06 -4.09
C PRO A 175 10.71 -5.63 -3.50
N ILE A 176 9.71 -6.49 -3.64
CA ILE A 176 8.45 -6.38 -2.90
C ILE A 176 8.75 -6.65 -1.42
N ASP A 177 8.98 -5.59 -0.68
CA ASP A 177 9.22 -5.59 0.76
C ASP A 177 8.05 -4.94 1.52
N HIS A 178 8.21 -4.75 2.82
CA HIS A 178 7.17 -4.13 3.65
C HIS A 178 6.81 -2.70 3.22
N LEU A 179 7.72 -1.97 2.56
CA LEU A 179 7.42 -0.62 2.05
C LEU A 179 6.65 -0.67 0.73
N ALA A 180 6.87 -1.70 -0.09
CA ALA A 180 6.17 -1.86 -1.36
C ALA A 180 4.71 -2.31 -1.17
N ILE A 181 4.43 -3.10 -0.14
CA ILE A 181 3.08 -3.65 0.11
C ILE A 181 1.99 -2.56 0.20
N PRO A 182 2.11 -1.50 1.00
CA PRO A 182 1.09 -0.45 1.05
C PRO A 182 0.87 0.23 -0.30
N VAL A 183 1.94 0.43 -1.09
CA VAL A 183 1.86 1.04 -2.42
C VAL A 183 1.08 0.12 -3.37
N VAL A 184 1.41 -1.17 -3.38
CA VAL A 184 0.74 -2.18 -4.22
C VAL A 184 -0.73 -2.37 -3.82
N ALA A 185 -1.02 -2.33 -2.50
CA ALA A 185 -2.40 -2.47 -1.99
C ALA A 185 -3.34 -1.34 -2.45
N ASP A 186 -2.81 -0.13 -2.62
CA ASP A 186 -3.58 1.05 -3.03
C ASP A 186 -3.47 1.35 -4.54
N LEU A 187 -2.69 0.54 -5.29
CA LEU A 187 -2.33 0.84 -6.68
C LEU A 187 -3.47 0.68 -7.68
N TRP A 188 -4.37 -0.27 -7.45
CA TRP A 188 -5.45 -0.56 -8.37
C TRP A 188 -6.51 0.55 -8.33
N ILE A 189 -7.21 0.73 -9.45
CA ILE A 189 -8.37 1.63 -9.44
C ILE A 189 -9.44 1.09 -8.47
N PRO A 190 -10.20 1.96 -7.79
CA PRO A 190 -11.27 1.50 -6.92
C PRO A 190 -12.20 0.53 -7.61
N ALA A 191 -12.44 -0.65 -7.00
CA ALA A 191 -13.29 -1.69 -7.60
C ALA A 191 -14.73 -1.19 -7.87
N ALA A 192 -15.21 -0.26 -7.06
CA ALA A 192 -16.50 0.39 -7.25
C ALA A 192 -16.62 1.10 -8.60
N TYR A 193 -15.49 1.59 -9.20
CA TYR A 193 -15.50 2.25 -10.50
C TYR A 193 -15.88 1.29 -11.65
N HIS A 194 -15.60 0.00 -11.48
CA HIS A 194 -16.02 -1.00 -12.45
C HIS A 194 -17.54 -1.20 -12.46
N ARG A 195 -18.22 -0.86 -11.37
CA ARG A 195 -19.69 -0.91 -11.27
C ARG A 195 -20.36 0.40 -11.62
N TRP A 196 -19.71 1.54 -11.39
CA TRP A 196 -20.30 2.85 -11.66
C TRP A 196 -20.09 3.28 -13.11
N SER A 197 -21.13 3.86 -13.71
CA SER A 197 -21.06 4.45 -15.06
C SER A 197 -20.30 5.78 -15.08
N GLU A 198 -20.44 6.57 -14.00
CA GLU A 198 -19.81 7.88 -13.86
C GLU A 198 -18.68 7.82 -12.82
N PRO A 199 -17.52 8.44 -13.11
CA PRO A 199 -16.44 8.53 -12.17
C PRO A 199 -16.73 9.58 -11.13
N SER A 200 -16.57 9.22 -9.88
CA SER A 200 -16.60 10.17 -8.76
C SER A 200 -15.26 10.12 -8.04
N PRO A 201 -14.61 11.26 -7.76
CA PRO A 201 -13.39 11.28 -7.00
C PRO A 201 -13.60 10.58 -5.64
N ALA A 202 -12.78 9.59 -5.35
CA ALA A 202 -12.81 8.85 -4.10
C ALA A 202 -11.48 9.07 -3.36
N VAL A 203 -11.55 9.56 -2.12
CA VAL A 203 -10.38 9.80 -1.28
C VAL A 203 -10.35 8.78 -0.14
N SER A 204 -9.17 8.31 0.22
CA SER A 204 -8.99 7.39 1.35
C SER A 204 -9.30 8.11 2.66
N VAL A 205 -10.14 7.49 3.50
CA VAL A 205 -10.42 7.90 4.88
C VAL A 205 -9.46 7.19 5.82
N ASP A 206 -9.37 5.87 5.70
CA ASP A 206 -8.40 5.05 6.40
C ASP A 206 -7.95 3.87 5.53
N ILE A 207 -6.77 3.36 5.84
CA ILE A 207 -6.24 2.12 5.25
C ILE A 207 -5.57 1.31 6.35
N THR A 208 -5.97 0.04 6.47
CA THR A 208 -5.32 -0.95 7.33
C THR A 208 -4.65 -2.01 6.48
N THR A 209 -3.38 -2.27 6.72
CA THR A 209 -2.61 -3.32 6.06
C THR A 209 -2.13 -4.34 7.09
N HIS A 210 -2.40 -5.63 6.85
CA HIS A 210 -1.85 -6.75 7.61
C HIS A 210 -0.81 -7.47 6.75
N PHE A 211 0.40 -7.58 7.24
CA PHE A 211 1.47 -8.35 6.59
C PHE A 211 1.29 -9.82 6.97
N ARG A 212 1.25 -10.71 5.97
CA ARG A 212 0.91 -12.14 6.16
C ARG A 212 2.08 -13.07 5.92
N SER A 213 3.20 -12.53 5.45
CA SER A 213 4.44 -13.28 5.20
C SER A 213 5.66 -12.44 5.57
N PRO A 214 6.79 -13.07 5.94
CA PRO A 214 8.07 -12.38 5.99
C PRO A 214 8.41 -11.78 4.62
N LEU A 215 8.91 -10.54 4.58
CA LEU A 215 9.25 -9.83 3.35
C LEU A 215 10.64 -9.15 3.49
N PRO A 216 11.42 -9.02 2.40
CA PRO A 216 11.16 -9.58 1.08
C PRO A 216 11.31 -11.09 1.06
N ARG A 217 10.64 -11.77 0.14
CA ARG A 217 10.73 -13.22 -0.05
C ARG A 217 11.69 -13.57 -1.19
N ALA A 218 12.41 -14.69 -1.03
CA ALA A 218 13.34 -15.16 -2.06
C ALA A 218 12.65 -15.65 -3.34
N ASP A 219 11.42 -16.14 -3.22
CA ASP A 219 10.59 -16.62 -4.34
C ASP A 219 9.84 -15.50 -5.07
N VAL A 220 9.92 -14.26 -4.58
CA VAL A 220 9.47 -13.05 -5.28
C VAL A 220 10.72 -12.22 -5.63
N PRO A 221 11.30 -12.41 -6.81
CA PRO A 221 12.49 -11.64 -7.22
C PRO A 221 12.17 -10.14 -7.31
N PRO A 222 13.18 -9.26 -7.32
CA PRO A 222 12.98 -7.81 -7.36
C PRO A 222 12.12 -7.29 -8.51
N SER A 223 12.12 -7.99 -9.64
CA SER A 223 11.25 -7.72 -10.81
C SER A 223 10.02 -8.65 -10.86
N GLY A 224 9.81 -9.45 -9.81
CA GLY A 224 8.73 -10.42 -9.76
C GLY A 224 7.37 -9.77 -9.57
N SER A 225 6.37 -10.30 -10.27
CA SER A 225 4.99 -9.86 -10.12
C SER A 225 4.33 -10.44 -8.88
N VAL A 226 3.40 -9.67 -8.32
CA VAL A 226 2.46 -10.13 -7.29
C VAL A 226 1.04 -9.98 -7.82
N PHE A 227 0.14 -10.83 -7.36
CA PHE A 227 -1.27 -10.74 -7.73
C PHE A 227 -2.02 -9.88 -6.71
N VAL A 228 -2.79 -8.94 -7.21
CA VAL A 228 -3.69 -8.08 -6.42
C VAL A 228 -5.12 -8.48 -6.73
N ASP A 229 -5.87 -8.84 -5.70
CA ASP A 229 -7.30 -9.15 -5.77
C ASP A 229 -8.05 -8.10 -4.92
N LEU A 230 -8.81 -7.21 -5.56
CA LEU A 230 -9.46 -6.07 -4.93
C LEU A 230 -10.98 -6.14 -5.12
N ARG A 231 -11.72 -6.05 -4.01
CA ARG A 231 -13.17 -6.15 -3.98
C ARG A 231 -13.79 -5.03 -3.17
N THR A 232 -14.95 -4.56 -3.61
CA THR A 232 -15.84 -3.68 -2.86
C THR A 232 -17.13 -4.43 -2.56
N ALA A 233 -17.46 -4.57 -1.28
CA ALA A 233 -18.71 -5.18 -0.85
C ALA A 233 -19.88 -4.19 -0.92
N GLY A 234 -19.62 -2.90 -0.69
CA GLY A 234 -20.68 -1.90 -0.68
C GLY A 234 -20.23 -0.46 -0.92
N SER A 235 -21.18 0.32 -1.42
CA SER A 235 -21.09 1.78 -1.53
C SER A 235 -22.35 2.37 -0.96
N ILE A 236 -22.27 2.93 0.25
CA ILE A 236 -23.43 3.38 1.03
C ILE A 236 -23.16 4.75 1.63
N GLY A 237 -24.05 5.71 1.40
CA GLY A 237 -23.96 7.05 1.98
C GLY A 237 -22.68 7.84 1.58
N GLY A 238 -22.13 7.55 0.41
CA GLY A 238 -20.88 8.17 -0.05
C GLY A 238 -19.62 7.50 0.50
N PHE A 239 -19.74 6.40 1.24
CA PHE A 239 -18.60 5.61 1.70
C PHE A 239 -18.52 4.28 0.95
N VAL A 240 -17.29 3.91 0.59
CA VAL A 240 -16.96 2.70 -0.16
C VAL A 240 -15.92 1.94 0.63
N ASP A 241 -16.16 0.65 0.87
CA ASP A 241 -15.16 -0.25 1.40
C ASP A 241 -14.37 -0.92 0.28
N GLU A 242 -13.11 -1.23 0.54
CA GLU A 242 -12.26 -2.03 -0.35
C GLU A 242 -11.47 -3.03 0.47
N ASP A 243 -11.53 -4.30 0.06
CA ASP A 243 -10.70 -5.39 0.58
C ASP A 243 -9.70 -5.82 -0.50
N VAL A 244 -8.44 -5.93 -0.13
CA VAL A 244 -7.35 -6.31 -1.03
C VAL A 244 -6.58 -7.49 -0.45
N ASP A 245 -6.42 -8.54 -1.25
CA ASP A 245 -5.49 -9.65 -0.99
C ASP A 245 -4.32 -9.57 -1.95
N ILE A 246 -3.08 -9.67 -1.44
CA ILE A 246 -1.85 -9.65 -2.24
C ILE A 246 -1.18 -11.01 -2.14
N TRP A 247 -0.90 -11.62 -3.29
CA TRP A 247 -0.38 -12.96 -3.42
C TRP A 247 0.93 -13.00 -4.19
N SER A 248 1.84 -13.91 -3.80
CA SER A 248 2.99 -14.26 -4.64
C SER A 248 2.58 -15.16 -5.81
N ALA A 249 3.45 -15.28 -6.80
CA ALA A 249 3.26 -16.22 -7.92
C ALA A 249 3.28 -17.69 -7.47
N SER A 250 3.85 -18.01 -6.31
CA SER A 250 3.79 -19.36 -5.69
C SER A 250 2.49 -19.62 -4.93
N GLY A 251 1.58 -18.65 -4.86
CA GLY A 251 0.30 -18.78 -4.18
C GLY A 251 0.36 -18.53 -2.68
N ASP A 252 1.40 -17.85 -2.18
CA ASP A 252 1.47 -17.42 -0.79
C ASP A 252 0.82 -16.06 -0.59
N LEU A 253 0.02 -15.93 0.46
CA LEU A 253 -0.59 -14.67 0.85
C LEU A 253 0.48 -13.77 1.49
N LEU A 254 0.79 -12.64 0.84
CA LEU A 254 1.79 -11.69 1.28
C LEU A 254 1.21 -10.66 2.24
N ALA A 255 0.04 -10.15 1.91
CA ALA A 255 -0.63 -9.13 2.71
C ALA A 255 -2.14 -9.10 2.44
N GLN A 256 -2.86 -8.50 3.38
CA GLN A 256 -4.26 -8.13 3.26
C GLN A 256 -4.41 -6.66 3.61
N SER A 257 -5.19 -5.93 2.85
CA SER A 257 -5.50 -4.53 3.15
C SER A 257 -6.99 -4.30 3.10
N ARG A 258 -7.47 -3.46 4.03
CA ARG A 258 -8.83 -2.94 3.98
C ARG A 258 -8.79 -1.44 4.10
N GLN A 259 -9.57 -0.76 3.25
CA GLN A 259 -9.70 0.68 3.32
C GLN A 259 -11.15 1.14 3.21
N MET A 260 -11.41 2.31 3.75
CA MET A 260 -12.62 3.07 3.52
C MET A 260 -12.29 4.29 2.67
N ARG A 261 -13.07 4.52 1.64
CA ARG A 261 -12.99 5.72 0.81
C ARG A 261 -14.25 6.57 1.00
N PHE A 262 -14.08 7.88 0.92
CA PHE A 262 -15.19 8.82 0.80
C PHE A 262 -15.29 9.32 -0.63
N VAL A 263 -16.49 9.28 -1.17
CA VAL A 263 -16.80 9.69 -2.55
C VAL A 263 -17.41 11.08 -2.51
N HIS A 264 -16.76 12.00 -3.20
CA HIS A 264 -17.33 13.34 -3.37
C HIS A 264 -18.49 13.30 -4.36
N ALA A 265 -19.66 13.80 -3.97
CA ALA A 265 -20.73 14.06 -4.92
C ALA A 265 -20.26 15.09 -5.94
N ILE A 266 -20.54 14.82 -7.22
CA ILE A 266 -20.27 15.74 -8.32
C ILE A 266 -21.34 16.84 -8.32
#